data_407bb0f64e54f6b13a3b3266fb2952d0
#
_entry.id   407bb0f64e54f6b13a3b3266fb2952d0
#
_cell.length_a   1.000
_cell.length_b   1.000
_cell.length_c   1.000
_cell.angle_alpha   90.00
_cell.angle_beta   90.00
_cell.angle_gamma   90.00
#
_symmetry.space_group_name_H-M   'P 1'
#
loop_
_entity.id
_entity.type
_entity.pdbx_description
1 polymer ?
#
loop_
_entity_poly.entity_id
_entity_poly.type
_entity_poly.pdbx_seq_one_letter_code
_entity_poly.pdbx_strand_id
1 'polypeptide(L)'
;MNSHYLALSSLITLFFFLTILPPSYCDADEYSDECSRPFNCGRIRDIPYPFWGGNRPELCGFPGFNLTCRDNEYPIIRIEDLEFLVLNINQSLPIMTIARFDLWNSPCPPKIVNTTLDFNNFDYTPTDQNLTLFYGCDSGVNGLDGANFPCDLGGVGHNYFVNESFPRIQELLEECNTHITVPVLRTAFIDEPVPQNVLKKGFDVDYHNAWLIACGGCMASGGRCSPIAPPYPFVCFCRAGEQPLVCPSNGMHARFSSHFWIRLKHILLVLCLVLLVYSSHNFIV
;
A
#
# COMPACT_ATOMS: atom_id res chain seq x y z
N MET A 1 46.15 -35.20 -31.54
CA MET A 1 46.39 -35.28 -30.07
C MET A 1 45.77 -34.15 -29.21
N ASN A 2 45.20 -33.08 -29.76
CA ASN A 2 44.83 -31.92 -28.96
C ASN A 2 43.31 -31.69 -28.71
N SER A 3 42.44 -32.39 -29.44
CA SER A 3 40.98 -32.14 -29.33
C SER A 3 40.35 -32.66 -28.03
N HIS A 4 40.80 -33.85 -27.58
CA HIS A 4 40.27 -34.45 -26.35
C HIS A 4 40.73 -33.71 -25.07
N TYR A 5 41.94 -33.17 -25.05
CA TYR A 5 42.44 -32.38 -23.91
C TYR A 5 41.73 -31.03 -23.79
N LEU A 6 41.41 -30.39 -24.91
CA LEU A 6 40.65 -29.15 -24.92
C LEU A 6 39.20 -29.35 -24.43
N ALA A 7 38.56 -30.46 -24.85
CA ALA A 7 37.21 -30.81 -24.39
C ALA A 7 37.19 -31.13 -22.88
N LEU A 8 38.18 -31.87 -22.37
CA LEU A 8 38.29 -32.23 -20.97
C LEU A 8 38.56 -31.00 -20.09
N SER A 9 39.47 -30.10 -20.52
CA SER A 9 39.77 -28.85 -19.85
C SER A 9 38.55 -27.94 -19.78
N SER A 10 37.76 -27.83 -20.86
CA SER A 10 36.55 -27.05 -20.91
C SER A 10 35.46 -27.59 -19.98
N LEU A 11 35.31 -28.91 -19.87
CA LEU A 11 34.37 -29.55 -18.95
C LEU A 11 34.78 -29.34 -17.48
N ILE A 12 36.07 -29.41 -17.18
CA ILE A 12 36.59 -29.17 -15.81
C ILE A 12 36.39 -27.70 -15.42
N THR A 13 36.66 -26.75 -16.30
CA THR A 13 36.43 -25.33 -16.03
C THR A 13 34.96 -25.00 -15.86
N LEU A 14 34.08 -25.55 -16.68
CA LEU A 14 32.62 -25.39 -16.53
C LEU A 14 32.12 -25.95 -15.19
N PHE A 15 32.65 -27.12 -14.79
CA PHE A 15 32.32 -27.73 -13.49
C PHE A 15 32.77 -26.87 -12.32
N PHE A 16 33.97 -26.30 -12.37
CA PHE A 16 34.48 -25.38 -11.37
C PHE A 16 33.62 -24.10 -11.31
N PHE A 17 33.23 -23.53 -12.46
CA PHE A 17 32.35 -22.37 -12.49
C PHE A 17 31.00 -22.68 -11.86
N LEU A 18 30.37 -23.81 -12.15
CA LEU A 18 29.08 -24.21 -11.59
C LEU A 18 29.15 -24.55 -10.07
N THR A 19 30.34 -24.93 -9.57
CA THR A 19 30.50 -25.24 -8.14
C THR A 19 30.93 -24.05 -7.29
N ILE A 20 31.58 -23.05 -7.89
CA ILE A 20 32.09 -21.86 -7.21
C ILE A 20 31.00 -20.75 -7.16
N LEU A 21 30.06 -20.72 -8.13
CA LEU A 21 28.95 -19.77 -8.04
C LEU A 21 28.10 -20.13 -6.82
N PRO A 22 28.09 -19.27 -5.78
CA PRO A 22 27.16 -19.49 -4.68
C PRO A 22 25.75 -19.49 -5.28
N PRO A 23 24.85 -20.38 -4.87
CA PRO A 23 23.46 -20.20 -5.18
C PRO A 23 23.09 -18.81 -4.65
N SER A 24 22.62 -17.93 -5.53
CA SER A 24 22.02 -16.66 -5.10
C SER A 24 20.78 -17.01 -4.30
N TYR A 25 20.96 -17.27 -3.00
CA TYR A 25 19.85 -17.26 -2.06
C TYR A 25 19.45 -15.79 -1.97
N CYS A 26 18.34 -15.41 -2.58
CA CYS A 26 17.58 -14.28 -2.10
C CYS A 26 17.26 -14.59 -0.64
N ASP A 27 17.80 -13.79 0.24
CA ASP A 27 17.65 -13.98 1.69
C ASP A 27 16.20 -13.62 2.02
N ALA A 28 15.31 -14.60 1.97
CA ALA A 28 13.90 -14.46 2.31
C ALA A 28 13.75 -14.02 3.79
N ASP A 29 14.78 -14.21 4.60
CA ASP A 29 14.79 -13.83 6.01
C ASP A 29 15.00 -12.32 6.18
N GLU A 30 15.87 -11.67 5.41
CA GLU A 30 16.11 -10.21 5.50
C GLU A 30 14.87 -9.42 5.08
N TYR A 31 14.23 -9.81 3.99
CA TYR A 31 12.97 -9.22 3.54
C TYR A 31 11.84 -9.39 4.57
N SER A 32 11.72 -10.58 5.14
CA SER A 32 10.76 -10.90 6.18
C SER A 32 10.92 -10.00 7.40
N ASP A 33 12.13 -9.64 7.76
CA ASP A 33 12.44 -8.83 8.94
C ASP A 33 12.10 -7.34 8.72
N GLU A 34 12.35 -6.79 7.56
CA GLU A 34 12.01 -5.40 7.22
C GLU A 34 10.50 -5.14 7.24
N CYS A 35 9.70 -6.04 6.65
CA CYS A 35 8.25 -5.89 6.61
C CYS A 35 7.55 -6.16 7.95
N SER A 36 8.24 -6.81 8.90
CA SER A 36 7.71 -7.07 10.24
C SER A 36 7.90 -5.93 11.22
N ARG A 37 8.71 -4.94 10.88
CA ARG A 37 8.96 -3.79 11.76
C ARG A 37 7.68 -2.99 11.99
N PRO A 38 7.42 -2.55 13.23
CA PRO A 38 6.29 -1.68 13.50
C PRO A 38 6.38 -0.40 12.67
N PHE A 39 5.31 -0.07 11.94
CA PHE A 39 5.21 1.20 11.26
C PHE A 39 4.35 2.15 12.10
N ASN A 40 4.95 3.22 12.56
CA ASN A 40 4.32 4.22 13.40
C ASN A 40 4.47 5.59 12.76
N CYS A 41 3.42 6.41 12.83
CA CYS A 41 3.48 7.80 12.41
C CYS A 41 2.61 8.68 13.30
N GLY A 42 3.23 9.59 14.02
CA GLY A 42 2.54 10.49 14.93
C GLY A 42 1.75 9.75 15.99
N ARG A 43 0.44 9.94 15.97
CA ARG A 43 -0.49 9.33 16.93
C ARG A 43 -0.93 7.93 16.54
N ILE A 44 -0.74 7.54 15.27
CA ILE A 44 -1.15 6.22 14.78
C ILE A 44 0.01 5.25 14.95
N ARG A 45 -0.26 4.17 15.68
CA ARG A 45 0.70 3.11 15.99
C ARG A 45 0.31 1.83 15.28
N ASP A 46 1.31 0.97 15.07
CA ASP A 46 1.14 -0.36 14.49
C ASP A 46 0.34 -0.35 13.19
N ILE A 47 0.67 0.61 12.32
CA ILE A 47 0.02 0.77 11.02
C ILE A 47 0.16 -0.54 10.25
N PRO A 48 -0.99 -1.19 9.88
CA PRO A 48 -0.97 -2.52 9.29
C PRO A 48 -0.66 -2.49 7.79
N TYR A 49 -0.54 -3.66 7.18
CA TYR A 49 -0.73 -3.82 5.74
C TYR A 49 -2.17 -3.36 5.38
N PRO A 50 -2.40 -2.67 4.25
CA PRO A 50 -1.53 -2.50 3.09
C PRO A 50 -0.62 -1.26 3.12
N PHE A 51 -0.57 -0.52 4.21
CA PHE A 51 0.16 0.74 4.28
C PHE A 51 1.67 0.54 4.36
N TRP A 52 2.42 1.43 3.72
CA TRP A 52 3.87 1.49 3.72
C TRP A 52 4.36 2.93 3.74
N GLY A 53 5.64 3.14 4.04
CA GLY A 53 6.25 4.47 4.19
C GLY A 53 7.08 4.57 5.45
N GLY A 54 7.73 5.69 5.68
CA GLY A 54 8.67 5.86 6.79
C GLY A 54 9.81 4.85 6.72
N ASN A 55 9.88 3.97 7.70
CA ASN A 55 10.88 2.90 7.79
C ASN A 55 10.41 1.56 7.19
N ARG A 56 9.20 1.49 6.66
CA ARG A 56 8.66 0.31 5.97
C ARG A 56 8.73 0.55 4.46
N PRO A 57 9.58 -0.18 3.71
CA PRO A 57 9.75 0.00 2.28
C PRO A 57 8.49 -0.35 1.47
N GLU A 58 8.44 0.14 0.22
CA GLU A 58 7.32 -0.05 -0.71
C GLU A 58 6.93 -1.51 -0.91
N LEU A 59 7.94 -2.37 -0.98
CA LEU A 59 7.76 -3.82 -1.12
C LEU A 59 6.97 -4.48 0.03
N CYS A 60 6.80 -3.78 1.16
CA CYS A 60 6.03 -4.26 2.32
C CYS A 60 4.58 -3.77 2.36
N GLY A 61 4.13 -3.04 1.34
CA GLY A 61 2.77 -2.52 1.27
C GLY A 61 2.16 -2.68 -0.12
N PHE A 62 1.05 -2.02 -0.39
CA PHE A 62 0.36 -2.09 -1.67
C PHE A 62 0.44 -0.74 -2.40
N PRO A 63 0.54 -0.72 -3.74
CA PRO A 63 0.52 0.51 -4.52
C PRO A 63 -0.71 1.38 -4.20
N GLY A 64 -0.49 2.69 -4.02
CA GLY A 64 -1.56 3.62 -3.62
C GLY A 64 -1.75 3.78 -2.10
N PHE A 65 -1.05 2.97 -1.27
CA PHE A 65 -1.13 3.02 0.19
C PHE A 65 0.13 3.59 0.86
N ASN A 66 0.88 4.40 0.12
CA ASN A 66 2.02 5.12 0.68
C ASN A 66 1.58 6.15 1.70
N LEU A 67 2.20 6.13 2.87
CA LEU A 67 2.01 7.12 3.92
C LEU A 67 3.28 7.94 4.12
N THR A 68 3.16 9.26 4.01
CA THR A 68 4.21 10.20 4.37
C THR A 68 3.98 10.71 5.78
N CYS A 69 4.94 10.50 6.67
CA CYS A 69 4.88 10.99 8.03
C CYS A 69 5.48 12.40 8.10
N ARG A 70 4.64 13.43 8.02
CA ARG A 70 5.07 14.84 8.09
C ARG A 70 4.97 15.35 9.53
N ASP A 71 6.04 16.00 9.99
CA ASP A 71 6.12 16.64 11.33
C ASP A 71 5.79 15.71 12.51
N ASN A 72 5.77 14.41 12.28
CA ASN A 72 5.46 13.37 13.27
C ASN A 72 4.10 13.56 13.97
N GLU A 73 3.12 14.18 13.32
CA GLU A 73 1.77 14.37 13.88
C GLU A 73 0.77 13.38 13.30
N TYR A 74 0.52 13.44 11.99
CA TYR A 74 -0.40 12.56 11.27
C TYR A 74 0.25 12.02 10.02
N PRO A 75 -0.02 10.75 9.64
CA PRO A 75 0.34 10.26 8.32
C PRO A 75 -0.51 10.95 7.25
N ILE A 76 0.12 11.23 6.13
CA ILE A 76 -0.53 11.79 4.94
C ILE A 76 -0.58 10.72 3.86
N ILE A 77 -1.77 10.49 3.32
CA ILE A 77 -1.99 9.68 2.12
C ILE A 77 -2.32 10.60 0.94
N ARG A 78 -1.78 10.28 -0.23
CA ARG A 78 -2.16 10.94 -1.47
C ARG A 78 -3.10 10.03 -2.26
N ILE A 79 -4.30 10.53 -2.55
CA ILE A 79 -5.29 9.85 -3.37
C ILE A 79 -5.59 10.77 -4.54
N GLU A 80 -5.37 10.32 -5.76
CA GLU A 80 -5.40 11.16 -6.95
C GLU A 80 -4.48 12.40 -6.79
N ASP A 81 -5.03 13.59 -6.99
CA ASP A 81 -4.30 14.85 -6.87
C ASP A 81 -4.42 15.53 -5.50
N LEU A 82 -5.10 14.89 -4.54
CA LEU A 82 -5.35 15.44 -3.21
C LEU A 82 -4.53 14.73 -2.14
N GLU A 83 -4.09 15.49 -1.15
CA GLU A 83 -3.47 14.99 0.08
C GLU A 83 -4.52 14.93 1.20
N PHE A 84 -4.47 13.84 1.97
CA PHE A 84 -5.36 13.61 3.11
C PHE A 84 -4.55 13.27 4.35
N LEU A 85 -4.92 13.88 5.47
CA LEU A 85 -4.47 13.45 6.80
C LEU A 85 -5.19 12.16 7.15
N VAL A 86 -4.46 11.14 7.57
CA VAL A 86 -5.04 9.91 8.11
C VAL A 86 -5.24 10.13 9.62
N LEU A 87 -6.50 10.22 10.04
CA LEU A 87 -6.87 10.49 11.43
C LEU A 87 -6.95 9.21 12.26
N ASN A 88 -7.41 8.14 11.63
CA ASN A 88 -7.55 6.83 12.26
C ASN A 88 -7.46 5.71 11.22
N ILE A 89 -6.94 4.56 11.62
CA ILE A 89 -6.99 3.30 10.87
C ILE A 89 -7.62 2.25 11.78
N ASN A 90 -8.74 1.68 11.36
CA ASN A 90 -9.40 0.63 12.12
C ASN A 90 -8.57 -0.66 12.04
N GLN A 91 -8.29 -1.25 13.20
CA GLN A 91 -7.45 -2.46 13.28
C GLN A 91 -8.23 -3.76 12.95
N SER A 92 -9.55 -3.69 12.89
CA SER A 92 -10.42 -4.86 12.68
C SER A 92 -11.16 -4.84 11.35
N LEU A 93 -11.37 -3.66 10.79
CA LEU A 93 -12.06 -3.45 9.53
C LEU A 93 -11.16 -2.67 8.57
N PRO A 94 -11.26 -2.88 7.27
CA PRO A 94 -10.49 -2.14 6.27
C PRO A 94 -11.07 -0.71 6.07
N ILE A 95 -11.19 0.02 7.16
CA ILE A 95 -11.72 1.39 7.19
C ILE A 95 -10.68 2.31 7.79
N MET A 96 -10.45 3.44 7.14
CA MET A 96 -9.66 4.54 7.68
C MET A 96 -10.48 5.83 7.67
N THR A 97 -10.26 6.69 8.66
CA THR A 97 -10.83 8.04 8.69
C THR A 97 -9.78 9.01 8.16
N ILE A 98 -10.14 9.77 7.14
CA ILE A 98 -9.24 10.76 6.50
C ILE A 98 -9.88 12.13 6.45
N ALA A 99 -9.05 13.17 6.42
CA ALA A 99 -9.49 14.56 6.24
C ALA A 99 -8.64 15.26 5.17
N ARG A 100 -9.26 16.09 4.35
CA ARG A 100 -8.53 16.87 3.32
C ARG A 100 -7.49 17.79 3.97
N PHE A 101 -6.24 17.63 3.56
CA PHE A 101 -5.13 18.41 4.12
C PHE A 101 -5.27 19.90 3.82
N ASP A 102 -5.67 20.26 2.61
CA ASP A 102 -5.84 21.64 2.16
C ASP A 102 -7.02 22.36 2.84
N LEU A 103 -7.95 21.61 3.44
CA LEU A 103 -9.08 22.12 4.21
C LEU A 103 -8.89 22.01 5.74
N TRP A 104 -7.75 21.47 6.19
CA TRP A 104 -7.52 21.19 7.62
C TRP A 104 -7.53 22.42 8.51
N ASN A 105 -6.94 23.51 8.05
CA ASN A 105 -6.81 24.75 8.82
C ASN A 105 -7.82 25.83 8.42
N SER A 106 -8.43 25.71 7.26
CA SER A 106 -9.38 26.70 6.74
C SER A 106 -10.33 26.06 5.74
N PRO A 107 -11.61 26.44 5.71
CA PRO A 107 -12.53 26.02 4.66
C PRO A 107 -12.25 26.71 3.31
N CYS A 108 -11.14 27.44 3.18
CA CYS A 108 -10.66 28.09 1.97
C CYS A 108 -9.50 27.29 1.35
N PRO A 109 -9.75 26.38 0.43
CA PRO A 109 -8.66 25.64 -0.22
C PRO A 109 -7.93 26.51 -1.24
N PRO A 110 -6.65 26.25 -1.52
CA PRO A 110 -5.90 26.99 -2.54
C PRO A 110 -6.39 26.70 -3.97
N LYS A 111 -7.12 25.61 -4.17
CA LYS A 111 -7.73 25.17 -5.43
C LYS A 111 -9.15 24.69 -5.20
N ILE A 112 -10.03 25.11 -6.10
CA ILE A 112 -11.44 24.68 -6.11
C ILE A 112 -11.53 23.32 -6.83
N VAL A 113 -11.48 22.25 -6.06
CA VAL A 113 -11.54 20.87 -6.57
C VAL A 113 -12.39 20.00 -5.64
N ASN A 114 -13.33 19.27 -6.20
CA ASN A 114 -14.14 18.30 -5.46
C ASN A 114 -13.26 17.17 -4.91
N THR A 115 -13.70 16.58 -3.81
CA THR A 115 -13.07 15.36 -3.30
C THR A 115 -13.39 14.19 -4.21
N THR A 116 -12.36 13.50 -4.66
CA THR A 116 -12.44 12.28 -5.47
C THR A 116 -11.58 11.19 -4.84
N LEU A 117 -11.98 9.94 -5.04
CA LEU A 117 -11.22 8.75 -4.62
C LEU A 117 -10.81 7.94 -5.85
N ASP A 118 -9.71 7.22 -5.74
CA ASP A 118 -9.38 6.13 -6.65
C ASP A 118 -10.24 4.90 -6.29
N PHE A 119 -11.35 4.72 -6.99
CA PHE A 119 -12.30 3.62 -6.76
C PHE A 119 -11.75 2.21 -7.06
N ASN A 120 -10.51 2.08 -7.51
CA ASN A 120 -9.85 0.77 -7.56
C ASN A 120 -9.39 0.32 -6.17
N ASN A 121 -9.13 1.28 -5.29
CA ASN A 121 -8.57 1.02 -3.96
C ASN A 121 -9.46 1.48 -2.81
N PHE A 122 -10.35 2.46 -3.04
CA PHE A 122 -11.08 3.15 -1.98
C PHE A 122 -12.53 3.38 -2.35
N ASP A 123 -13.44 3.16 -1.41
CA ASP A 123 -14.86 3.46 -1.54
C ASP A 123 -15.35 4.35 -0.39
N TYR A 124 -16.39 5.16 -0.64
CA TYR A 124 -17.08 5.90 0.42
C TYR A 124 -17.90 4.95 1.31
N THR A 125 -18.03 5.31 2.57
CA THR A 125 -18.82 4.52 3.51
C THR A 125 -20.23 5.09 3.69
N PRO A 126 -21.21 4.29 4.14
CA PRO A 126 -22.54 4.79 4.46
C PRO A 126 -22.57 5.76 5.66
N THR A 127 -21.49 5.86 6.43
CA THR A 127 -21.34 6.81 7.55
C THR A 127 -21.13 8.24 7.09
N ASP A 128 -20.83 8.44 5.80
CA ASP A 128 -20.54 9.74 5.23
C ASP A 128 -21.77 10.40 4.62
N GLN A 129 -21.69 11.71 4.49
CA GLN A 129 -22.58 12.56 3.72
C GLN A 129 -21.78 13.65 3.01
N ASN A 130 -22.37 14.28 2.01
CA ASN A 130 -21.75 15.39 1.32
C ASN A 130 -21.97 16.70 2.04
N LEU A 131 -20.88 17.42 2.29
CA LEU A 131 -20.84 18.83 2.65
C LEU A 131 -20.47 19.63 1.40
N THR A 132 -21.28 20.61 1.03
CA THR A 132 -20.97 21.54 -0.06
C THR A 132 -20.60 22.90 0.51
N LEU A 133 -19.44 23.40 0.12
CA LEU A 133 -18.94 24.73 0.44
C LEU A 133 -19.14 25.61 -0.80
N PHE A 134 -19.91 26.67 -0.67
CA PHE A 134 -20.20 27.64 -1.71
C PHE A 134 -19.41 28.92 -1.49
N TYR A 135 -18.88 29.51 -2.56
CA TYR A 135 -18.03 30.70 -2.49
C TYR A 135 -18.54 31.79 -3.43
N GLY A 136 -18.47 33.03 -2.94
CA GLY A 136 -18.79 34.22 -3.72
C GLY A 136 -20.25 34.30 -4.15
N CYS A 137 -21.18 34.09 -3.22
CA CYS A 137 -22.62 34.20 -3.48
C CYS A 137 -23.07 35.65 -3.46
N ASP A 138 -23.87 36.08 -4.44
CA ASP A 138 -24.22 37.50 -4.67
C ASP A 138 -25.15 38.07 -3.60
N SER A 139 -26.06 37.33 -3.03
CA SER A 139 -27.01 37.82 -2.03
C SER A 139 -27.22 36.84 -0.89
N GLY A 140 -27.68 37.36 0.22
CA GLY A 140 -28.04 36.53 1.39
C GLY A 140 -29.20 35.58 1.06
N VAL A 141 -28.91 34.31 0.84
CA VAL A 141 -29.94 33.28 0.69
C VAL A 141 -30.64 33.11 2.03
N ASN A 142 -31.96 33.36 2.08
CA ASN A 142 -32.75 33.25 3.32
C ASN A 142 -32.68 31.83 3.88
N GLY A 143 -32.56 31.70 5.20
CA GLY A 143 -32.54 30.40 5.90
C GLY A 143 -31.14 29.79 6.01
N LEU A 144 -30.07 30.54 5.72
CA LEU A 144 -28.67 30.15 5.92
C LEU A 144 -28.03 30.86 7.11
N ASP A 145 -28.87 31.35 8.06
CA ASP A 145 -28.36 31.98 9.26
C ASP A 145 -27.47 31.03 10.07
N GLY A 146 -26.19 31.45 10.25
CA GLY A 146 -25.18 30.60 10.90
C GLY A 146 -24.45 29.61 10.02
N ALA A 147 -24.82 29.46 8.73
CA ALA A 147 -24.12 28.61 7.75
C ALA A 147 -23.07 29.36 6.94
N ASN A 148 -22.71 30.57 7.34
CA ASN A 148 -21.70 31.38 6.66
C ASN A 148 -20.29 31.14 7.23
N PHE A 149 -19.27 31.35 6.38
CA PHE A 149 -17.87 31.31 6.80
C PHE A 149 -17.03 32.33 6.03
N PRO A 150 -15.95 32.85 6.63
CA PRO A 150 -15.09 33.82 5.96
C PRO A 150 -14.18 33.11 4.94
N CYS A 151 -14.17 33.61 3.70
CA CYS A 151 -13.25 33.17 2.65
C CYS A 151 -13.23 34.21 1.52
N ASP A 152 -12.05 34.51 1.00
CA ASP A 152 -11.86 35.46 -0.11
C ASP A 152 -11.87 34.78 -1.50
N LEU A 153 -12.08 33.47 -1.55
CA LEU A 153 -12.25 32.74 -2.80
C LEU A 153 -13.61 33.06 -3.44
N GLY A 154 -13.58 33.21 -4.76
CA GLY A 154 -14.81 33.49 -5.51
C GLY A 154 -15.16 34.98 -5.62
N GLY A 155 -14.34 35.91 -5.06
CA GLY A 155 -14.56 37.35 -5.13
C GLY A 155 -15.35 37.93 -3.95
N VAL A 156 -15.91 39.12 -4.14
CA VAL A 156 -16.73 39.80 -3.11
C VAL A 156 -18.10 39.10 -3.03
N GLY A 157 -18.45 38.56 -1.89
CA GLY A 157 -19.73 37.89 -1.69
C GLY A 157 -19.76 37.10 -0.37
N HIS A 158 -20.84 36.37 -0.19
CA HIS A 158 -21.01 35.49 0.96
C HIS A 158 -20.54 34.07 0.65
N ASN A 159 -20.10 33.34 1.67
CA ASN A 159 -19.73 31.94 1.53
C ASN A 159 -20.57 31.12 2.49
N TYR A 160 -21.12 30.01 2.02
CA TYR A 160 -22.03 29.17 2.78
C TYR A 160 -21.61 27.72 2.76
N PHE A 161 -21.98 26.96 3.77
CA PHE A 161 -21.84 25.52 3.80
C PHE A 161 -23.18 24.86 4.11
N VAL A 162 -23.49 23.81 3.37
CA VAL A 162 -24.73 23.05 3.55
C VAL A 162 -24.46 21.56 3.36
N ASN A 163 -25.24 20.73 4.02
CA ASN A 163 -25.23 19.30 3.75
C ASN A 163 -26.11 18.95 2.54
N GLU A 164 -26.02 17.70 2.09
CA GLU A 164 -26.76 17.18 0.94
C GLU A 164 -28.29 17.24 1.09
N SER A 165 -28.80 17.37 2.32
CA SER A 165 -30.24 17.42 2.61
C SER A 165 -30.81 18.86 2.60
N PHE A 166 -29.98 19.86 2.29
CA PHE A 166 -30.45 21.24 2.25
C PHE A 166 -31.43 21.44 1.07
N PRO A 167 -32.68 21.85 1.33
CA PRO A 167 -33.76 21.82 0.33
C PRO A 167 -33.58 22.84 -0.80
N ARG A 168 -32.75 23.87 -0.59
CA ARG A 168 -32.53 24.98 -1.54
C ARG A 168 -31.11 24.97 -2.12
N ILE A 169 -30.47 23.82 -2.16
CA ILE A 169 -29.11 23.68 -2.71
C ILE A 169 -29.04 24.15 -4.18
N GLN A 170 -30.11 23.99 -4.94
CA GLN A 170 -30.19 24.41 -6.33
C GLN A 170 -30.08 25.94 -6.48
N GLU A 171 -30.65 26.71 -5.57
CA GLU A 171 -30.52 28.17 -5.60
C GLU A 171 -29.07 28.59 -5.36
N LEU A 172 -28.37 27.93 -4.42
CA LEU A 172 -26.96 28.20 -4.17
C LEU A 172 -26.08 27.86 -5.37
N LEU A 173 -26.40 26.83 -6.14
CA LEU A 173 -25.70 26.50 -7.36
C LEU A 173 -25.84 27.58 -8.46
N GLU A 174 -26.94 28.35 -8.44
CA GLU A 174 -27.20 29.41 -9.40
C GLU A 174 -26.66 30.78 -8.94
N GLU A 175 -26.65 31.04 -7.62
CA GLU A 175 -26.29 32.34 -7.05
C GLU A 175 -24.81 32.46 -6.64
N CYS A 176 -24.08 31.35 -6.55
CA CYS A 176 -22.69 31.36 -6.11
C CYS A 176 -21.72 31.15 -7.27
N ASN A 177 -20.59 31.84 -7.21
CA ASN A 177 -19.57 31.79 -8.27
C ASN A 177 -18.93 30.40 -8.43
N THR A 178 -18.77 29.69 -7.32
CA THR A 178 -18.16 28.36 -7.34
C THR A 178 -18.49 27.57 -6.07
N HIS A 179 -18.27 26.27 -6.12
CA HIS A 179 -18.46 25.38 -4.97
C HIS A 179 -17.52 24.19 -5.00
N ILE A 180 -17.34 23.54 -3.86
CA ILE A 180 -16.70 22.23 -3.73
C ILE A 180 -17.57 21.30 -2.88
N THR A 181 -17.55 20.02 -3.22
CA THR A 181 -18.19 18.97 -2.43
C THR A 181 -17.13 18.14 -1.72
N VAL A 182 -17.30 17.98 -0.41
CA VAL A 182 -16.39 17.26 0.47
C VAL A 182 -17.19 16.24 1.28
N PRO A 183 -16.84 14.95 1.27
CA PRO A 183 -17.45 13.98 2.18
C PRO A 183 -17.07 14.32 3.62
N VAL A 184 -18.00 14.12 4.53
CA VAL A 184 -17.81 14.29 5.96
C VAL A 184 -18.64 13.27 6.73
N LEU A 185 -18.24 12.92 7.94
CA LEU A 185 -19.04 12.06 8.79
C LEU A 185 -20.41 12.69 9.08
N ARG A 186 -21.50 11.93 8.95
CA ARG A 186 -22.87 12.39 9.26
C ARG A 186 -22.98 12.92 10.68
N THR A 187 -22.34 12.25 11.64
CA THR A 187 -22.33 12.65 13.04
C THR A 187 -21.62 13.98 13.27
N ALA A 188 -20.59 14.29 12.50
CA ALA A 188 -19.83 15.53 12.65
C ALA A 188 -20.68 16.79 12.44
N PHE A 189 -21.64 16.73 11.52
CA PHE A 189 -22.50 17.86 11.19
C PHE A 189 -23.58 18.13 12.26
N ILE A 190 -23.96 17.11 13.02
CA ILE A 190 -24.97 17.23 14.09
C ILE A 190 -24.35 17.89 15.32
N ASP A 191 -23.13 17.51 15.66
CA ASP A 191 -22.45 17.93 16.90
C ASP A 191 -21.92 19.37 16.83
N GLU A 192 -21.44 19.78 15.64
CA GLU A 192 -20.75 21.07 15.49
C GLU A 192 -21.06 21.72 14.13
N PRO A 193 -21.94 22.72 14.08
CA PRO A 193 -22.36 23.40 12.86
C PRO A 193 -21.32 24.40 12.32
N VAL A 194 -20.04 24.27 12.69
CA VAL A 194 -18.94 25.11 12.19
C VAL A 194 -18.18 24.31 11.14
N PRO A 195 -18.06 24.79 9.87
CA PRO A 195 -17.51 24.01 8.79
C PRO A 195 -16.08 23.51 9.07
N GLN A 196 -15.25 24.31 9.73
CA GLN A 196 -13.90 23.94 10.10
C GLN A 196 -13.84 22.72 11.02
N ASN A 197 -14.75 22.64 11.99
CA ASN A 197 -14.79 21.53 12.94
C ASN A 197 -15.32 20.25 12.27
N VAL A 198 -16.31 20.39 11.38
CA VAL A 198 -16.84 19.29 10.57
C VAL A 198 -15.76 18.71 9.67
N LEU A 199 -15.04 19.56 8.93
CA LEU A 199 -13.95 19.16 8.03
C LEU A 199 -12.81 18.46 8.76
N LYS A 200 -12.49 18.90 9.98
CA LYS A 200 -11.44 18.26 10.82
C LYS A 200 -11.81 16.87 11.33
N LYS A 201 -13.09 16.54 11.42
CA LYS A 201 -13.49 15.15 11.77
C LYS A 201 -13.32 14.20 10.60
N GLY A 202 -13.23 14.71 9.37
CA GLY A 202 -12.99 13.93 8.17
C GLY A 202 -14.17 13.06 7.76
N PHE A 203 -13.87 11.99 7.05
CA PHE A 203 -14.82 10.99 6.57
C PHE A 203 -14.16 9.60 6.53
N ASP A 204 -14.97 8.57 6.52
CA ASP A 204 -14.50 7.19 6.50
C ASP A 204 -14.33 6.68 5.08
N VAL A 205 -13.25 5.97 4.84
CA VAL A 205 -12.94 5.35 3.55
C VAL A 205 -12.77 3.85 3.76
N ASP A 206 -13.54 3.07 3.03
CA ASP A 206 -13.36 1.62 2.94
C ASP A 206 -12.27 1.32 1.90
N TYR A 207 -11.25 0.56 2.32
CA TYR A 207 -10.18 0.11 1.44
C TYR A 207 -10.17 -1.41 1.26
N HIS A 208 -11.37 -2.02 1.37
CA HIS A 208 -11.57 -3.45 1.18
C HIS A 208 -11.43 -3.83 -0.29
N ASN A 209 -10.38 -4.56 -0.63
CA ASN A 209 -10.13 -5.06 -1.97
C ASN A 209 -9.72 -6.55 -1.96
N ALA A 210 -9.69 -7.16 -3.13
CA ALA A 210 -9.36 -8.58 -3.28
C ALA A 210 -7.99 -8.96 -2.71
N TRP A 211 -7.04 -8.01 -2.69
CA TRP A 211 -5.69 -8.21 -2.19
C TRP A 211 -5.65 -8.31 -0.67
N LEU A 212 -6.48 -7.53 0.04
CA LEU A 212 -6.62 -7.64 1.49
C LEU A 212 -7.16 -8.99 1.92
N ILE A 213 -8.13 -9.54 1.17
CA ILE A 213 -8.66 -10.88 1.42
C ILE A 213 -7.55 -11.93 1.26
N ALA A 214 -6.80 -11.86 0.16
CA ALA A 214 -5.67 -12.77 -0.08
C ALA A 214 -4.58 -12.63 0.99
N CYS A 215 -4.27 -11.39 1.39
CA CYS A 215 -3.32 -11.11 2.46
C CYS A 215 -3.78 -11.65 3.80
N GLY A 216 -5.07 -11.53 4.14
CA GLY A 216 -5.63 -12.12 5.34
C GLY A 216 -5.40 -13.63 5.42
N GLY A 217 -5.62 -14.36 4.33
CA GLY A 217 -5.31 -15.78 4.23
C GLY A 217 -3.82 -16.10 4.39
N CYS A 218 -2.96 -15.31 3.78
CA CYS A 218 -1.51 -15.42 3.91
C CYS A 218 -1.06 -15.24 5.37
N MET A 219 -1.48 -14.15 6.02
CA MET A 219 -1.12 -13.89 7.42
C MET A 219 -1.66 -14.95 8.37
N ALA A 220 -2.91 -15.39 8.17
CA ALA A 220 -3.51 -16.46 8.97
C ALA A 220 -2.76 -17.79 8.85
N SER A 221 -2.06 -18.01 7.72
CA SER A 221 -1.19 -19.20 7.51
C SER A 221 0.24 -19.02 8.00
N GLY A 222 0.55 -17.90 8.67
CA GLY A 222 1.89 -17.57 9.17
C GLY A 222 2.84 -17.00 8.13
N GLY A 223 2.31 -16.53 7.00
CA GLY A 223 3.04 -15.84 5.94
C GLY A 223 3.00 -14.33 6.09
N ARG A 224 3.61 -13.67 5.12
CA ARG A 224 3.64 -12.21 4.99
C ARG A 224 3.29 -11.79 3.59
N CYS A 225 2.51 -10.72 3.49
CA CYS A 225 2.02 -10.21 2.22
C CYS A 225 3.04 -9.31 1.55
N SER A 226 3.19 -9.45 0.25
CA SER A 226 3.88 -8.47 -0.57
C SER A 226 3.20 -8.31 -1.92
N PRO A 227 3.10 -7.09 -2.45
CA PRO A 227 2.79 -6.87 -3.84
C PRO A 227 4.02 -7.25 -4.66
N ILE A 228 3.84 -8.02 -5.72
CA ILE A 228 4.91 -8.27 -6.68
C ILE A 228 4.55 -7.68 -8.03
N ALA A 229 5.62 -7.33 -8.78
CA ALA A 229 5.53 -6.89 -10.16
C ALA A 229 4.76 -7.88 -11.06
N PRO A 230 4.07 -7.39 -12.08
CA PRO A 230 3.31 -8.23 -13.02
C PRO A 230 4.10 -9.48 -13.48
N PRO A 231 3.44 -10.65 -13.65
CA PRO A 231 2.00 -10.83 -13.76
C PRO A 231 1.27 -11.19 -12.45
N TYR A 232 1.95 -11.28 -11.32
CA TYR A 232 1.34 -11.68 -10.04
C TYR A 232 1.14 -10.45 -9.14
N PRO A 233 -0.11 -10.07 -8.90
CA PRO A 233 -0.43 -8.89 -8.11
C PRO A 233 -0.26 -9.10 -6.59
N PHE A 234 -0.06 -10.34 -6.15
CA PHE A 234 0.08 -10.70 -4.74
C PHE A 234 0.94 -11.96 -4.57
N VAL A 235 1.83 -11.95 -3.59
CA VAL A 235 2.60 -13.12 -3.16
C VAL A 235 2.61 -13.20 -1.65
N CYS A 236 2.44 -14.41 -1.16
CA CYS A 236 2.58 -14.76 0.24
C CYS A 236 4.00 -15.27 0.51
N PHE A 237 4.79 -14.51 1.25
CA PHE A 237 6.12 -14.93 1.70
C PHE A 237 6.00 -15.83 2.92
N CYS A 238 6.47 -17.06 2.76
CA CYS A 238 6.45 -18.09 3.77
C CYS A 238 7.89 -18.50 4.13
N ARG A 239 8.09 -19.14 5.28
CA ARG A 239 9.40 -19.70 5.65
C ARG A 239 9.96 -20.70 4.61
N ALA A 240 9.08 -21.31 3.82
CA ALA A 240 9.46 -22.25 2.75
C ALA A 240 9.64 -21.58 1.37
N GLY A 241 9.58 -20.25 1.29
CA GLY A 241 9.64 -19.47 0.06
C GLY A 241 8.28 -18.88 -0.34
N GLU A 242 8.25 -18.29 -1.52
CA GLU A 242 7.08 -17.61 -2.07
C GLU A 242 5.94 -18.57 -2.41
N GLN A 243 4.72 -18.21 -2.03
CA GLN A 243 3.50 -18.95 -2.34
C GLN A 243 2.45 -18.01 -2.94
N PRO A 244 1.57 -18.50 -3.82
CA PRO A 244 0.60 -17.61 -4.48
C PRO A 244 -0.49 -17.05 -3.56
N LEU A 245 -0.87 -17.74 -2.48
CA LEU A 245 -1.98 -17.33 -1.62
C LEU A 245 -1.75 -17.54 -0.12
N VAL A 246 -1.34 -18.74 0.29
CA VAL A 246 -1.22 -19.13 1.70
C VAL A 246 0.02 -19.99 1.91
N CYS A 247 0.55 -19.98 3.13
CA CYS A 247 1.67 -20.83 3.49
C CYS A 247 1.20 -22.29 3.68
N PRO A 248 1.97 -23.26 3.20
CA PRO A 248 1.65 -24.68 3.43
C PRO A 248 1.68 -24.97 4.93
N SER A 249 0.65 -25.66 5.42
CA SER A 249 0.63 -26.18 6.79
C SER A 249 1.82 -27.10 7.02
N ASN A 250 2.44 -27.02 8.19
CA ASN A 250 3.68 -27.69 8.62
C ASN A 250 3.68 -29.24 8.50
N GLY A 251 3.18 -29.81 7.43
CA GLY A 251 3.17 -31.25 7.14
C GLY A 251 3.83 -31.66 5.83
N MET A 252 4.05 -30.70 4.92
CA MET A 252 4.76 -30.96 3.67
C MET A 252 5.94 -29.99 3.53
N HIS A 253 6.97 -30.21 4.35
CA HIS A 253 8.29 -29.78 3.96
C HIS A 253 8.65 -30.56 2.68
N ALA A 254 8.42 -29.96 1.53
CA ALA A 254 9.31 -30.19 0.41
C ALA A 254 10.69 -29.66 0.83
N ARG A 255 11.34 -30.35 1.77
CA ARG A 255 12.79 -30.37 1.88
C ARG A 255 13.30 -30.99 0.56
N PHE A 256 13.21 -30.25 -0.52
CA PHE A 256 14.24 -30.35 -1.57
C PHE A 256 15.49 -29.77 -0.93
N SER A 257 15.95 -30.54 -0.04
CA SER A 257 16.98 -30.34 0.93
C SER A 257 18.26 -29.93 0.20
N SER A 258 18.95 -28.96 0.77
CA SER A 258 20.39 -28.77 0.58
C SER A 258 21.15 -30.10 0.53
N HIS A 259 20.70 -31.13 1.23
CA HIS A 259 21.16 -32.51 1.14
C HIS A 259 21.02 -33.18 -0.25
N PHE A 260 20.00 -32.86 -1.03
CA PHE A 260 19.88 -33.41 -2.40
C PHE A 260 20.95 -32.79 -3.28
N TRP A 261 21.17 -31.49 -3.23
CA TRP A 261 22.22 -30.82 -4.00
C TRP A 261 23.64 -31.21 -3.53
N ILE A 262 23.81 -31.38 -2.22
CA ILE A 262 25.09 -31.87 -1.66
C ILE A 262 25.34 -33.29 -2.12
N ARG A 263 24.38 -34.21 -2.07
CA ARG A 263 24.49 -35.58 -2.57
C ARG A 263 24.71 -35.60 -4.08
N LEU A 264 24.00 -34.81 -4.85
CA LEU A 264 24.21 -34.71 -6.31
C LEU A 264 25.60 -34.20 -6.64
N LYS A 265 26.13 -33.20 -5.95
CA LYS A 265 27.51 -32.71 -6.06
C LYS A 265 28.49 -33.80 -5.72
N HIS A 266 28.31 -34.57 -4.67
CA HIS A 266 29.18 -35.69 -4.34
C HIS A 266 29.18 -36.81 -5.41
N ILE A 267 28.01 -37.18 -5.94
CA ILE A 267 27.87 -38.17 -6.99
C ILE A 267 28.59 -37.69 -8.27
N LEU A 268 28.42 -36.44 -8.68
CA LEU A 268 29.10 -35.86 -9.82
C LEU A 268 30.61 -35.80 -9.63
N LEU A 269 31.08 -35.50 -8.43
CA LEU A 269 32.51 -35.46 -8.10
C LEU A 269 33.13 -36.85 -8.18
N VAL A 270 32.47 -37.88 -7.66
CA VAL A 270 32.91 -39.26 -7.75
C VAL A 270 32.94 -39.75 -9.20
N LEU A 271 31.92 -39.41 -10.00
CA LEU A 271 31.88 -39.75 -11.44
C LEU A 271 33.04 -39.08 -12.20
N CYS A 272 33.34 -37.81 -11.93
CA CYS A 272 34.48 -37.11 -12.52
C CYS A 272 35.82 -37.79 -12.16
N LEU A 273 35.99 -38.15 -10.88
CA LEU A 273 37.23 -38.86 -10.46
C LEU A 273 37.38 -40.23 -11.12
N VAL A 274 36.30 -41.00 -11.24
CA VAL A 274 36.30 -42.29 -11.92
C VAL A 274 36.67 -42.14 -13.41
N LEU A 275 36.12 -41.13 -14.09
CA LEU A 275 36.42 -40.84 -15.48
C LEU A 275 37.88 -40.41 -15.68
N LEU A 276 38.45 -39.64 -14.75
CA LEU A 276 39.86 -39.23 -14.78
C LEU A 276 40.78 -40.43 -14.59
N VAL A 277 40.48 -41.34 -13.66
CA VAL A 277 41.26 -42.57 -13.44
C VAL A 277 41.15 -43.48 -14.64
N TYR A 278 39.96 -43.64 -15.23
CA TYR A 278 39.78 -44.47 -16.44
C TYR A 278 40.51 -43.91 -17.64
N SER A 279 40.51 -42.59 -17.80
CA SER A 279 41.29 -41.91 -18.86
C SER A 279 42.80 -42.07 -18.67
N SER A 280 43.30 -42.03 -17.43
CA SER A 280 44.72 -42.23 -17.14
C SER A 280 45.18 -43.66 -17.37
N HIS A 281 44.32 -44.66 -17.09
CA HIS A 281 44.64 -46.05 -17.30
C HIS A 281 44.75 -46.46 -18.79
N ASN A 282 43.91 -45.85 -19.63
CA ASN A 282 43.98 -46.07 -21.09
C ASN A 282 45.14 -45.33 -21.80
N PHE A 283 45.95 -44.61 -21.05
CA PHE A 283 47.17 -43.92 -21.59
C PHE A 283 48.45 -44.65 -21.32
N ILE A 284 48.40 -45.75 -20.53
CA ILE A 284 49.61 -46.57 -20.17
C ILE A 284 49.69 -47.90 -20.94
N VAL A 285 48.70 -48.18 -21.79
CA VAL A 285 48.70 -49.26 -22.73
C VAL A 285 48.87 -48.67 -24.14
#